data_9d2bfd95ac8ac779961d94e3e68113d6
#
_entry.id   9d2bfd95ac8ac779961d94e3e68113d6
#
_cell.length_a   1.000
_cell.length_b   1.000
_cell.length_c   1.000
_cell.angle_alpha   90.00
_cell.angle_beta   90.00
_cell.angle_gamma   90.00
#
_symmetry.space_group_name_H-M   'P 1'
#
loop_
_entity.id
_entity.type
_entity.pdbx_description
1 polymer ?
#
loop_
_entity_poly.entity_id
_entity_poly.type
_entity_poly.pdbx_seq_one_letter_code
_entity_poly.pdbx_strand_id
1 'polypeptide(L)'
;MDDLTAEQRRKNMKHIRSKDTKAEIVLRKSLWHRGYRYRKNYKELPGHPDIVLTRFRLCIFVDSEFFHGKGFDGDYQSKKYSSLREQLEHGDNPDYWIGKIKRNMQRDIEVDKALHAQNWSVLHFWSKDVLKNAEKCVDAVEEEIFSQKLEDE
;
A
#
# COMPACT_ATOMS: atom_id res chain seq x y z
N MET A 1 -18.60 15.48 -11.47
CA MET A 1 -18.03 16.80 -11.83
C MET A 1 -17.22 17.34 -10.68
N ASP A 2 -16.02 17.81 -10.95
CA ASP A 2 -15.11 18.32 -9.91
C ASP A 2 -15.36 19.81 -9.74
N ASP A 3 -15.99 20.19 -8.64
CA ASP A 3 -16.34 21.60 -8.36
C ASP A 3 -15.21 22.35 -7.63
N LEU A 4 -14.04 21.70 -7.47
CA LEU A 4 -12.91 22.30 -6.77
C LEU A 4 -12.10 23.22 -7.69
N THR A 5 -11.67 24.38 -7.17
CA THR A 5 -10.70 25.23 -7.85
C THR A 5 -9.32 24.57 -7.82
N ALA A 6 -8.41 25.02 -8.68
CA ALA A 6 -7.02 24.54 -8.68
C ALA A 6 -6.35 24.72 -7.31
N GLU A 7 -6.65 25.85 -6.63
CA GLU A 7 -6.11 26.13 -5.30
C GLU A 7 -6.66 25.18 -4.24
N GLN A 8 -7.97 24.90 -4.29
CA GLN A 8 -8.60 23.93 -3.38
C GLN A 8 -8.05 22.53 -3.58
N ARG A 9 -7.78 22.11 -4.83
CA ARG A 9 -7.15 20.83 -5.13
C ARG A 9 -5.76 20.74 -4.52
N ARG A 10 -4.94 21.78 -4.65
CA ARG A 10 -3.60 21.81 -4.03
C ARG A 10 -3.68 21.70 -2.52
N LYS A 11 -4.63 22.42 -1.90
CA LYS A 11 -4.84 22.37 -0.46
C LYS A 11 -5.24 20.98 -0.01
N ASN A 12 -6.16 20.34 -0.74
CA ASN A 12 -6.60 18.97 -0.44
C ASN A 12 -5.45 17.97 -0.57
N MET A 13 -4.63 18.10 -1.62
CA MET A 13 -3.47 17.23 -1.81
C MET A 13 -2.43 17.38 -0.70
N LYS A 14 -2.25 18.58 -0.16
CA LYS A 14 -1.34 18.81 0.98
C LYS A 14 -1.81 18.15 2.27
N HIS A 15 -3.11 17.90 2.40
CA HIS A 15 -3.67 17.24 3.57
C HIS A 15 -3.69 15.71 3.47
N ILE A 16 -3.34 15.14 2.30
CA ILE A 16 -3.23 13.69 2.14
C ILE A 16 -1.93 13.25 2.83
N ARG A 17 -2.09 12.41 3.85
CA ARG A 17 -0.95 11.91 4.62
C ARG A 17 -0.24 10.80 3.86
N SER A 18 1.10 10.84 3.83
CA SER A 18 1.93 9.78 3.31
C SER A 18 2.30 8.73 4.37
N LYS A 19 2.07 9.05 5.65
CA LYS A 19 2.34 8.16 6.78
C LYS A 19 1.28 8.36 7.85
N ASP A 20 1.16 7.37 8.74
CA ASP A 20 0.20 7.37 9.84
C ASP A 20 -1.24 7.59 9.36
N THR A 21 -1.57 6.96 8.21
CA THR A 21 -2.93 6.96 7.70
C THR A 21 -3.83 6.17 8.63
N LYS A 22 -5.15 6.37 8.51
CA LYS A 22 -6.12 5.63 9.32
C LYS A 22 -5.94 4.12 9.17
N ALA A 23 -5.72 3.63 7.93
CA ALA A 23 -5.52 2.21 7.68
C ALA A 23 -4.26 1.69 8.39
N GLU A 24 -3.15 2.42 8.31
CA GLU A 24 -1.91 2.03 9.01
C GLU A 24 -2.13 1.94 10.51
N ILE A 25 -2.80 2.93 11.10
CA ILE A 25 -3.07 2.96 12.54
C ILE A 25 -3.94 1.77 12.95
N VAL A 26 -4.99 1.48 12.19
CA VAL A 26 -5.89 0.35 12.45
C VAL A 26 -5.11 -0.97 12.41
N LEU A 27 -4.28 -1.16 11.39
CA LEU A 27 -3.50 -2.38 11.24
C LEU A 27 -2.48 -2.53 12.38
N ARG A 28 -1.79 -1.45 12.74
CA ARG A 28 -0.83 -1.47 13.87
C ARG A 28 -1.51 -1.88 15.17
N LYS A 29 -2.69 -1.34 15.45
CA LYS A 29 -3.43 -1.69 16.65
C LYS A 29 -3.83 -3.17 16.68
N SER A 30 -4.30 -3.69 15.55
CA SER A 30 -4.66 -5.10 15.44
C SER A 30 -3.45 -6.02 15.65
N LEU A 31 -2.30 -5.66 15.08
CA LEU A 31 -1.04 -6.39 15.31
C LEU A 31 -0.63 -6.37 16.78
N TRP A 32 -0.69 -5.21 17.39
CA TRP A 32 -0.32 -5.04 18.79
C TRP A 32 -1.19 -5.90 19.72
N HIS A 33 -2.50 -5.91 19.48
CA HIS A 33 -3.44 -6.71 20.27
C HIS A 33 -3.19 -8.20 20.17
N ARG A 34 -2.63 -8.69 19.05
CA ARG A 34 -2.23 -10.10 18.91
C ARG A 34 -0.83 -10.40 19.44
N GLY A 35 -0.18 -9.41 20.04
CA GLY A 35 1.13 -9.60 20.66
C GLY A 35 2.33 -9.30 19.78
N TYR A 36 2.10 -8.79 18.57
CA TYR A 36 3.21 -8.42 17.67
C TYR A 36 3.76 -7.05 18.04
N ARG A 37 5.08 -6.93 17.93
CA ARG A 37 5.77 -5.67 18.13
C ARG A 37 6.44 -5.27 16.82
N TYR A 38 6.43 -3.96 16.53
CA TYR A 38 6.81 -3.45 15.22
C TYR A 38 7.50 -2.11 15.32
N ARG A 39 8.18 -1.75 14.23
CA ARG A 39 8.63 -0.38 13.99
C ARG A 39 7.76 0.20 12.90
N LYS A 40 7.44 1.49 13.02
CA LYS A 40 6.58 2.18 12.06
C LYS A 40 7.38 3.16 11.23
N ASN A 41 6.95 3.36 9.97
CA ASN A 41 7.56 4.35 9.07
C ASN A 41 9.09 4.20 9.02
N TYR A 42 9.55 2.99 8.72
CA TYR A 42 10.95 2.60 8.89
C TYR A 42 11.78 3.06 7.71
N LYS A 43 12.54 4.15 7.89
CA LYS A 43 13.29 4.82 6.83
C LYS A 43 14.60 4.13 6.45
N GLU A 44 15.05 3.18 7.23
CA GLU A 44 16.34 2.51 7.02
C GLU A 44 16.30 1.40 5.96
N LEU A 45 15.10 1.06 5.47
CA LEU A 45 14.92 0.05 4.43
C LEU A 45 14.36 0.67 3.15
N PRO A 46 14.65 0.05 1.98
CA PRO A 46 14.07 0.51 0.71
C PRO A 46 12.56 0.66 0.79
N GLY A 47 12.04 1.74 0.20
CA GLY A 47 10.61 2.00 0.15
C GLY A 47 9.99 2.52 1.45
N HIS A 48 10.76 2.64 2.51
CA HIS A 48 10.30 3.10 3.83
C HIS A 48 9.04 2.35 4.28
N PRO A 49 9.12 1.04 4.56
CA PRO A 49 7.94 0.26 4.92
C PRO A 49 7.12 0.90 6.04
N ASP A 50 5.81 0.82 5.92
CA ASP A 50 4.89 1.43 6.89
C ASP A 50 4.98 0.73 8.25
N ILE A 51 5.14 -0.58 8.24
CA ILE A 51 5.24 -1.42 9.44
C ILE A 51 6.32 -2.46 9.19
N VAL A 52 7.23 -2.64 10.16
CA VAL A 52 8.27 -3.66 10.07
C VAL A 52 8.27 -4.51 11.33
N LEU A 53 8.09 -5.82 11.15
CA LEU A 53 8.25 -6.78 12.23
C LEU A 53 9.70 -7.30 12.14
N THR A 54 10.61 -6.61 12.84
CA THR A 54 12.05 -6.90 12.75
C THR A 54 12.40 -8.32 13.18
N ARG A 55 11.69 -8.84 14.18
CA ARG A 55 11.90 -10.21 14.68
C ARG A 55 11.71 -11.27 13.58
N PHE A 56 10.80 -11.01 12.63
CA PHE A 56 10.44 -11.94 11.57
C PHE A 56 10.98 -11.51 10.21
N ARG A 57 11.75 -10.43 10.15
CA ARG A 57 12.24 -9.83 8.90
C ARG A 57 11.11 -9.66 7.88
N LEU A 58 10.04 -9.05 8.33
CA LEU A 58 8.82 -8.87 7.54
C LEU A 58 8.50 -7.39 7.41
N CYS A 59 8.39 -6.92 6.16
CA CYS A 59 7.99 -5.56 5.84
C CYS A 59 6.53 -5.57 5.38
N ILE A 60 5.75 -4.61 5.86
CA ILE A 60 4.35 -4.47 5.50
C ILE A 60 4.12 -3.07 4.95
N PHE A 61 3.52 -3.01 3.77
CA PHE A 61 3.09 -1.78 3.13
C PHE A 61 1.57 -1.72 3.12
N VAL A 62 1.02 -0.56 3.46
CA VAL A 62 -0.41 -0.29 3.34
C VAL A 62 -0.57 0.69 2.18
N ASP A 63 -1.02 0.18 1.05
CA ASP A 63 -1.02 0.91 -0.22
C ASP A 63 -2.37 1.54 -0.50
N SER A 64 -2.37 2.83 -0.88
CA SER A 64 -3.60 3.47 -1.36
C SER A 64 -3.91 2.94 -2.76
N GLU A 65 -5.18 2.67 -3.01
CA GLU A 65 -5.62 2.05 -4.26
C GLU A 65 -5.27 2.89 -5.48
N PHE A 66 -5.53 4.17 -5.42
CA PHE A 66 -5.30 5.07 -6.55
C PHE A 66 -3.81 5.20 -6.89
N PHE A 67 -2.99 5.58 -5.90
CA PHE A 67 -1.58 5.89 -6.17
C PHE A 67 -0.73 4.67 -6.50
N HIS A 68 -1.15 3.48 -6.06
CA HIS A 68 -0.45 2.24 -6.35
C HIS A 68 -1.08 1.45 -7.49
N GLY A 69 -2.04 2.05 -8.18
CA GLY A 69 -2.58 1.53 -9.43
C GLY A 69 -3.45 0.30 -9.32
N LYS A 70 -4.20 0.15 -8.23
CA LYS A 70 -5.13 -0.96 -8.13
C LYS A 70 -6.13 -0.90 -9.29
N GLY A 71 -6.23 -2.02 -10.03
CA GLY A 71 -7.13 -2.09 -11.18
C GLY A 71 -6.65 -1.32 -12.40
N PHE A 72 -5.35 -0.98 -12.48
CA PHE A 72 -4.81 -0.17 -13.58
C PHE A 72 -5.04 -0.82 -14.94
N ASP A 73 -4.80 -2.12 -15.07
CA ASP A 73 -4.95 -2.86 -16.32
C ASP A 73 -6.20 -3.76 -16.36
N GLY A 74 -7.09 -3.66 -15.37
CA GLY A 74 -8.30 -4.48 -15.28
C GLY A 74 -8.70 -4.71 -13.84
N ASP A 75 -9.69 -5.57 -13.58
CA ASP A 75 -10.23 -5.86 -12.24
C ASP A 75 -10.61 -4.60 -11.47
N TYR A 76 -11.19 -3.63 -12.18
CA TYR A 76 -11.51 -2.33 -11.61
C TYR A 76 -12.98 -2.28 -11.19
N GLN A 77 -13.22 -1.92 -9.93
CA GLN A 77 -14.57 -1.82 -9.40
C GLN A 77 -15.21 -0.49 -9.77
N SER A 78 -15.65 -0.39 -11.00
CA SER A 78 -16.38 0.76 -11.52
C SER A 78 -17.47 0.27 -12.47
N LYS A 79 -18.62 0.91 -12.41
CA LYS A 79 -19.72 0.63 -13.33
C LYS A 79 -19.48 1.25 -14.71
N LYS A 80 -18.65 2.26 -14.77
CA LYS A 80 -18.43 3.06 -15.98
C LYS A 80 -17.14 2.67 -16.73
N TYR A 81 -16.09 2.30 -16.00
CA TYR A 81 -14.78 2.03 -16.58
C TYR A 81 -14.31 0.62 -16.24
N SER A 82 -13.67 -0.04 -17.21
CA SER A 82 -13.13 -1.39 -17.01
C SER A 82 -11.78 -1.41 -16.31
N SER A 83 -11.10 -0.27 -16.26
CA SER A 83 -9.79 -0.16 -15.61
C SER A 83 -9.57 1.27 -15.10
N LEU A 84 -8.64 1.41 -14.16
CA LEU A 84 -8.20 2.73 -13.71
C LEU A 84 -7.58 3.51 -14.87
N ARG A 85 -6.82 2.83 -15.73
CA ARG A 85 -6.21 3.45 -16.91
C ARG A 85 -7.27 4.08 -17.82
N GLU A 86 -8.36 3.35 -18.10
CA GLU A 86 -9.46 3.87 -18.92
C GLU A 86 -10.08 5.10 -18.26
N GLN A 87 -10.32 5.06 -16.96
CA GLN A 87 -10.86 6.21 -16.23
C GLN A 87 -9.94 7.42 -16.34
N LEU A 88 -8.62 7.22 -16.21
CA LEU A 88 -7.64 8.31 -16.32
C LEU A 88 -7.59 8.89 -17.74
N GLU A 89 -7.79 8.05 -18.76
CA GLU A 89 -7.83 8.50 -20.17
C GLU A 89 -8.98 9.48 -20.42
N HIS A 90 -10.08 9.36 -19.67
CA HIS A 90 -11.25 10.24 -19.78
C HIS A 90 -11.25 11.40 -18.78
N GLY A 91 -10.22 11.52 -17.94
CA GLY A 91 -10.11 12.57 -16.94
C GLY A 91 -9.21 13.72 -17.35
N ASP A 92 -8.89 14.58 -16.40
CA ASP A 92 -7.98 15.72 -16.60
C ASP A 92 -6.51 15.25 -16.53
N ASN A 93 -5.67 15.76 -17.44
CA ASN A 93 -4.24 15.46 -17.51
C ASN A 93 -3.95 13.95 -17.56
N PRO A 94 -4.53 13.21 -18.53
CA PRO A 94 -4.38 11.76 -18.56
C PRO A 94 -2.92 11.28 -18.65
N ASP A 95 -2.11 11.93 -19.47
CA ASP A 95 -0.69 11.54 -19.64
C ASP A 95 0.09 11.69 -18.36
N TYR A 96 -0.16 12.75 -17.61
CA TYR A 96 0.49 12.97 -16.31
C TYR A 96 0.13 11.87 -15.31
N TRP A 97 -1.17 11.61 -15.13
CA TRP A 97 -1.61 10.64 -14.13
C TRP A 97 -1.25 9.20 -14.50
N ILE A 98 -1.43 8.84 -15.77
CA ILE A 98 -1.04 7.50 -16.24
C ILE A 98 0.45 7.28 -16.03
N GLY A 99 1.27 8.27 -16.40
CA GLY A 99 2.72 8.20 -16.22
C GLY A 99 3.11 8.10 -14.74
N LYS A 100 2.47 8.89 -13.89
CA LYS A 100 2.75 8.88 -12.45
C LYS A 100 2.40 7.54 -11.80
N ILE A 101 1.22 7.00 -12.11
CA ILE A 101 0.79 5.71 -11.56
C ILE A 101 1.71 4.59 -12.05
N LYS A 102 2.07 4.59 -13.33
CA LYS A 102 3.02 3.60 -13.87
C LYS A 102 4.36 3.64 -13.15
N ARG A 103 4.89 4.83 -12.90
CA ARG A 103 6.15 4.99 -12.17
C ARG A 103 6.04 4.49 -10.73
N ASN A 104 4.91 4.76 -10.07
CA ASN A 104 4.67 4.27 -8.72
C ASN A 104 4.61 2.74 -8.69
N MET A 105 3.91 2.13 -9.64
CA MET A 105 3.82 0.66 -9.76
C MET A 105 5.20 0.04 -10.02
N GLN A 106 5.99 0.65 -10.89
CA GLN A 106 7.35 0.17 -11.18
C GLN A 106 8.25 0.30 -9.95
N ARG A 107 8.12 1.40 -9.23
CA ARG A 107 8.88 1.61 -7.98
C ARG A 107 8.53 0.54 -6.95
N ASP A 108 7.25 0.17 -6.83
CA ASP A 108 6.83 -0.89 -5.90
C ASP A 108 7.52 -2.21 -6.22
N ILE A 109 7.61 -2.55 -7.51
CA ILE A 109 8.29 -3.77 -7.96
C ILE A 109 9.77 -3.72 -7.59
N GLU A 110 10.44 -2.59 -7.83
CA GLU A 110 11.85 -2.42 -7.53
C GLU A 110 12.14 -2.48 -6.03
N VAL A 111 11.26 -1.88 -5.22
CA VAL A 111 11.37 -1.90 -3.76
C VAL A 111 11.25 -3.34 -3.26
N ASP A 112 10.27 -4.09 -3.73
CA ASP A 112 10.07 -5.48 -3.32
C ASP A 112 11.30 -6.33 -3.67
N LYS A 113 11.86 -6.15 -4.86
CA LYS A 113 13.08 -6.84 -5.27
C LYS A 113 14.25 -6.51 -4.37
N ALA A 114 14.42 -5.23 -4.04
CA ALA A 114 15.52 -4.79 -3.16
C ALA A 114 15.37 -5.38 -1.76
N LEU A 115 14.17 -5.43 -1.22
CA LEU A 115 13.91 -6.00 0.10
C LEU A 115 14.14 -7.52 0.10
N HIS A 116 13.65 -8.23 -0.92
CA HIS A 116 13.87 -9.66 -1.05
C HIS A 116 15.37 -9.98 -1.19
N ALA A 117 16.12 -9.14 -1.89
CA ALA A 117 17.57 -9.32 -2.02
C ALA A 117 18.30 -9.18 -0.68
N GLN A 118 17.70 -8.49 0.28
CA GLN A 118 18.24 -8.35 1.65
C GLN A 118 17.62 -9.34 2.62
N ASN A 119 16.92 -10.36 2.12
CA ASN A 119 16.29 -11.44 2.90
C ASN A 119 15.13 -10.95 3.77
N TRP A 120 14.39 -9.95 3.30
CA TRP A 120 13.15 -9.51 3.93
C TRP A 120 11.98 -10.10 3.18
N SER A 121 10.97 -10.53 3.92
CA SER A 121 9.66 -10.85 3.35
C SER A 121 8.85 -9.57 3.24
N VAL A 122 7.97 -9.48 2.25
CA VAL A 122 7.20 -8.27 1.98
C VAL A 122 5.73 -8.63 1.80
N LEU A 123 4.85 -7.92 2.49
CA LEU A 123 3.42 -8.00 2.30
C LEU A 123 2.87 -6.61 1.97
N HIS A 124 1.94 -6.57 1.03
CA HIS A 124 1.20 -5.37 0.67
C HIS A 124 -0.27 -5.58 0.95
N PHE A 125 -0.89 -4.61 1.62
CA PHE A 125 -2.34 -4.59 1.84
C PHE A 125 -2.90 -3.31 1.27
N TRP A 126 -4.03 -3.43 0.59
CA TRP A 126 -4.76 -2.24 0.15
C TRP A 126 -5.41 -1.56 1.36
N SER A 127 -5.35 -0.23 1.42
CA SER A 127 -5.85 0.52 2.57
C SER A 127 -7.34 0.25 2.85
N LYS A 128 -8.15 0.11 1.80
CA LYS A 128 -9.58 -0.20 1.96
C LYS A 128 -9.81 -1.60 2.55
N ASP A 129 -8.98 -2.56 2.18
CA ASP A 129 -9.07 -3.91 2.73
C ASP A 129 -8.74 -3.92 4.22
N VAL A 130 -7.73 -3.15 4.63
CA VAL A 130 -7.39 -2.99 6.04
C VAL A 130 -8.56 -2.37 6.82
N LEU A 131 -9.14 -1.29 6.29
CA LEU A 131 -10.26 -0.62 6.94
C LEU A 131 -11.50 -1.50 6.99
N LYS A 132 -11.69 -2.36 6.01
CA LYS A 132 -12.83 -3.27 5.96
C LYS A 132 -12.68 -4.42 6.95
N ASN A 133 -11.49 -5.02 7.05
CA ASN A 133 -11.24 -6.16 7.94
C ASN A 133 -9.75 -6.29 8.26
N ALA A 134 -9.28 -5.52 9.23
CA ALA A 134 -7.88 -5.53 9.65
C ALA A 134 -7.47 -6.89 10.21
N GLU A 135 -8.37 -7.60 10.90
CA GLU A 135 -8.08 -8.91 11.48
C GLU A 135 -7.71 -9.94 10.40
N LYS A 136 -8.36 -9.87 9.25
CA LYS A 136 -8.04 -10.75 8.12
C LYS A 136 -6.64 -10.44 7.59
N CYS A 137 -6.22 -9.17 7.60
CA CYS A 137 -4.87 -8.79 7.21
C CYS A 137 -3.83 -9.34 8.20
N VAL A 138 -4.13 -9.29 9.49
CA VAL A 138 -3.25 -9.87 10.51
C VAL A 138 -3.17 -11.39 10.35
N ASP A 139 -4.26 -12.05 9.97
CA ASP A 139 -4.24 -13.49 9.65
C ASP A 139 -3.23 -13.78 8.54
N ALA A 140 -3.19 -12.94 7.49
CA ALA A 140 -2.23 -13.08 6.41
C ALA A 140 -0.79 -12.88 6.89
N VAL A 141 -0.57 -11.95 7.81
CA VAL A 141 0.74 -11.74 8.43
C VAL A 141 1.18 -13.00 9.19
N GLU A 142 0.28 -13.58 9.95
CA GLU A 142 0.58 -14.80 10.71
C GLU A 142 0.88 -16.00 9.79
N GLU A 143 0.16 -16.11 8.69
CA GLU A 143 0.41 -17.14 7.67
C GLU A 143 1.82 -17.00 7.10
N GLU A 144 2.25 -15.78 6.81
CA GLU A 144 3.59 -15.52 6.27
C GLU A 144 4.67 -15.89 7.29
N ILE A 145 4.49 -15.53 8.55
CA ILE A 145 5.42 -15.87 9.62
C ILE A 145 5.50 -17.40 9.77
N PHE A 146 4.36 -18.07 9.72
CA PHE A 146 4.31 -19.51 9.83
C PHE A 146 5.01 -20.20 8.65
N SER A 147 4.82 -19.70 7.44
CA SER A 147 5.49 -20.20 6.24
C SER A 147 7.00 -20.06 6.33
N GLN A 148 7.51 -18.95 6.86
CA GLN A 148 8.94 -18.74 7.07
C GLN A 148 9.53 -19.80 8.01
N LYS A 149 8.83 -20.13 9.08
CA LYS A 149 9.28 -21.15 10.05
C LYS A 149 9.35 -22.53 9.43
N LEU A 150 8.43 -22.85 8.52
CA LEU A 150 8.45 -24.13 7.81
C LEU A 150 9.63 -24.23 6.84
N GLU A 151 9.97 -23.13 6.17
CA GLU A 151 11.11 -23.09 5.24
C GLU A 151 12.45 -23.24 5.96
N ASP A 152 12.54 -22.76 7.21
CA ASP A 152 13.76 -22.82 8.02
C ASP A 152 13.98 -24.20 8.66
N GLU A 153 13.00 -25.08 8.60
CA GLU A 153 13.10 -26.46 9.06
C GLU A 153 13.49 -27.38 7.89
#